data_ba506a87076eda67a90d6fded29d9df1
#
_entry.id   ba506a87076eda67a90d6fded29d9df1
#
_cell.length_a   1.000
_cell.length_b   1.000
_cell.length_c   1.000
_cell.angle_alpha   90.00
_cell.angle_beta   90.00
_cell.angle_gamma   90.00
#
_symmetry.space_group_name_H-M   'P 1'
#
loop_
_entity.id
_entity.type
_entity.pdbx_description
1 polymer ?
#
loop_
_entity_poly.entity_id
_entity_poly.type
_entity_poly.pdbx_seq_one_letter_code
_entity_poly.pdbx_strand_id
1 'polypeptide(L)'
;MIHLLQLSTWIIRILLILFIGGSCSENNKTETKSDYKLPSDSLATTFEKEESDSLIQHLEIPFFQEGDQIVSHTGYTLSYNETFEQANWVAYELTAQETQKAFERTNKFLVDPAVSTGSATDADYKKSGYDRGHLAPAADMGWSSTTMIESFYFSNMSPQLPGFNRGIWKNLESLVRSWANENESIYVVTGPVFTNGMSTIGANQVAIPNYYYKVILDYQEPSLKGIGFILPNASSSLPLQHFAVSIDSVEKVTGIDFYHLLEDEQETLLEKTVCTPCWSWKSTSKSYKSNTTSVQCSGITKKGARCRRTTSNANGRCQQHQ
;
A
#
# COMPACT_ATOMS: atom_id res chain seq x y z
N MET A 1 22.38 -55.72 9.56
CA MET A 1 23.49 -54.76 9.60
C MET A 1 22.88 -53.40 9.70
N ILE A 2 22.55 -52.95 10.80
CA ILE A 2 23.10 -52.21 11.93
C ILE A 2 24.04 -51.09 11.48
N HIS A 3 23.59 -49.83 11.54
CA HIS A 3 24.30 -48.62 11.92
C HIS A 3 23.25 -47.55 12.21
N LEU A 4 22.94 -47.32 13.45
CA LEU A 4 23.48 -46.43 14.48
C LEU A 4 23.12 -44.96 14.32
N LEU A 5 22.23 -44.57 15.22
CA LEU A 5 21.84 -43.21 15.61
C LEU A 5 23.03 -42.39 16.12
N GLN A 6 23.08 -41.11 15.81
CA GLN A 6 23.76 -40.12 16.66
C GLN A 6 22.81 -38.95 16.96
N LEU A 7 22.39 -38.94 18.19
CA LEU A 7 21.79 -37.77 18.88
C LEU A 7 22.93 -36.86 19.36
N SER A 8 22.89 -35.58 19.06
CA SER A 8 23.70 -34.57 19.74
C SER A 8 22.83 -33.63 20.54
N THR A 9 22.93 -33.79 21.86
CA THR A 9 22.33 -32.98 22.91
C THR A 9 23.08 -31.65 23.04
N TRP A 10 22.38 -30.52 22.99
CA TRP A 10 22.88 -29.21 23.38
C TRP A 10 22.43 -28.88 24.80
N ILE A 11 23.41 -28.67 25.68
CA ILE A 11 23.33 -28.43 27.11
C ILE A 11 22.91 -26.98 27.37
N ILE A 12 21.82 -26.82 28.10
CA ILE A 12 21.38 -25.55 28.68
C ILE A 12 22.28 -25.23 29.88
N ARG A 13 22.97 -24.11 29.86
CA ARG A 13 23.63 -23.52 31.04
C ARG A 13 22.74 -22.43 31.62
N ILE A 14 22.15 -22.77 32.76
CA ILE A 14 21.47 -21.81 33.67
C ILE A 14 22.57 -21.22 34.59
N LEU A 15 22.72 -19.90 34.56
CA LEU A 15 23.55 -19.15 35.50
C LEU A 15 22.63 -18.56 36.59
N LEU A 16 22.78 -19.11 37.79
CA LEU A 16 22.14 -18.63 39.02
C LEU A 16 22.99 -17.49 39.59
N ILE A 17 22.45 -16.27 39.72
CA ILE A 17 23.08 -15.18 40.46
C ILE A 17 22.30 -15.00 41.76
N LEU A 18 23.01 -15.25 42.87
CA LEU A 18 22.59 -15.11 44.26
C LEU A 18 22.47 -13.64 44.65
N PHE A 19 21.33 -13.29 45.23
CA PHE A 19 21.13 -12.04 45.95
C PHE A 19 21.76 -12.17 47.35
N ILE A 20 22.63 -11.23 47.69
CA ILE A 20 23.06 -10.96 49.07
C ILE A 20 22.44 -9.63 49.48
N GLY A 21 21.56 -9.70 50.48
CA GLY A 21 20.97 -8.53 51.09
C GLY A 21 21.93 -7.87 52.07
N GLY A 22 21.83 -6.56 52.17
CA GLY A 22 22.46 -5.77 53.21
C GLY A 22 21.55 -4.61 53.61
N SER A 23 21.08 -4.66 54.83
CA SER A 23 20.17 -3.74 55.50
C SER A 23 20.90 -2.66 56.25
N CYS A 24 20.17 -1.57 56.56
CA CYS A 24 20.45 -0.47 57.51
C CYS A 24 21.34 0.69 56.99
N SER A 25 20.97 1.95 57.17
CA SER A 25 20.47 2.68 58.32
C SER A 25 20.07 4.11 57.90
N GLU A 26 19.02 4.61 58.47
CA GLU A 26 18.59 6.01 58.43
C GLU A 26 19.66 6.91 59.09
N ASN A 27 19.89 8.07 58.51
CA ASN A 27 20.28 9.26 59.26
C ASN A 27 19.86 10.55 58.50
N ASN A 28 18.94 11.25 59.14
CA ASN A 28 18.57 12.65 58.92
C ASN A 28 19.79 13.58 59.06
N LYS A 29 20.00 14.49 58.14
CA LYS A 29 20.50 15.83 58.42
C LYS A 29 20.20 16.82 57.26
N THR A 30 19.33 17.75 57.58
CA THR A 30 19.30 19.22 57.35
C THR A 30 20.03 19.80 56.18
N GLU A 31 19.21 20.50 55.39
CA GLU A 31 19.39 21.68 54.55
C GLU A 31 20.78 22.36 54.45
N THR A 32 21.23 22.56 53.21
CA THR A 32 21.81 23.86 52.78
C THR A 32 21.49 24.05 51.29
N LYS A 33 20.74 25.13 50.97
CA LYS A 33 20.59 25.69 49.65
C LYS A 33 21.95 26.16 49.17
N SER A 34 22.41 25.65 48.05
CA SER A 34 23.49 26.22 47.27
C SER A 34 22.94 26.69 45.95
N ASP A 35 22.83 27.99 45.81
CA ASP A 35 22.54 28.69 44.56
C ASP A 35 23.68 28.42 43.57
N TYR A 36 23.48 27.49 42.64
CA TYR A 36 24.32 27.38 41.47
C TYR A 36 23.65 28.08 40.29
N LYS A 37 24.14 29.29 40.04
CA LYS A 37 23.84 30.11 38.88
C LYS A 37 24.54 29.47 37.67
N LEU A 38 23.79 28.89 36.75
CA LEU A 38 24.26 28.44 35.44
C LEU A 38 24.71 29.66 34.62
N PRO A 39 25.86 29.63 33.95
CA PRO A 39 26.24 30.64 32.99
C PRO A 39 25.36 30.51 31.76
N SER A 40 24.66 31.58 31.43
CA SER A 40 24.00 31.76 30.14
C SER A 40 25.08 32.07 29.12
N ASP A 41 25.52 31.07 28.37
CA ASP A 41 26.16 31.30 27.09
C ASP A 41 25.38 30.52 26.04
N SER A 42 24.58 31.28 25.35
CA SER A 42 23.89 30.93 24.14
C SER A 42 24.90 30.66 23.03
N LEU A 43 25.15 29.41 22.72
CA LEU A 43 25.54 29.00 21.38
C LEU A 43 24.30 28.35 20.74
N ALA A 44 23.37 29.20 20.34
CA ALA A 44 22.42 28.86 19.32
C ALA A 44 23.19 28.75 18.00
N THR A 45 23.69 27.57 17.70
CA THR A 45 24.03 27.21 16.34
C THR A 45 22.72 27.20 15.58
N THR A 46 22.39 28.32 14.94
CA THR A 46 21.45 28.37 13.86
C THR A 46 22.02 27.49 12.76
N PHE A 47 21.56 26.27 12.67
CA PHE A 47 21.60 25.54 11.43
C PHE A 47 20.69 26.31 10.48
N GLU A 48 21.28 27.10 9.61
CA GLU A 48 20.57 27.58 8.42
C GLU A 48 20.21 26.30 7.63
N LYS A 49 18.93 25.90 7.76
CA LYS A 49 18.30 24.90 6.92
C LYS A 49 18.34 25.50 5.52
N GLU A 50 19.26 25.05 4.67
CA GLU A 50 19.13 25.26 3.23
C GLU A 50 17.78 24.65 2.86
N GLU A 51 16.83 25.52 2.54
CA GLU A 51 15.54 25.19 1.96
C GLU A 51 15.76 24.61 0.56
N SER A 52 16.15 23.35 0.51
CA SER A 52 16.01 22.52 -0.68
C SER A 52 14.66 21.79 -0.55
N ASP A 53 13.58 22.54 -0.70
CA ASP A 53 12.23 22.02 -0.86
C ASP A 53 12.03 21.53 -2.31
N SER A 54 12.93 20.66 -2.78
CA SER A 54 12.73 19.95 -4.03
C SER A 54 11.91 18.71 -3.72
N LEU A 55 10.63 18.72 -4.12
CA LEU A 55 9.78 17.54 -4.16
C LEU A 55 10.57 16.38 -4.78
N ILE A 56 10.75 15.31 -4.03
CA ILE A 56 11.36 14.09 -4.55
C ILE A 56 10.39 13.51 -5.58
N GLN A 57 10.80 13.54 -6.84
CA GLN A 57 9.97 13.00 -7.92
C GLN A 57 9.98 11.49 -7.88
N HIS A 58 8.82 10.86 -8.13
CA HIS A 58 8.66 9.41 -8.20
C HIS A 58 9.01 8.69 -6.89
N LEU A 59 8.77 9.34 -5.74
CA LEU A 59 9.01 8.76 -4.42
C LEU A 59 8.20 7.46 -4.20
N GLU A 60 7.08 7.30 -4.89
CA GLU A 60 6.25 6.08 -4.84
C GLU A 60 6.92 4.86 -5.48
N ILE A 61 7.91 5.05 -6.36
CA ILE A 61 8.50 3.95 -7.14
C ILE A 61 9.52 3.20 -6.29
N PRO A 62 9.32 1.89 -6.01
CA PRO A 62 10.33 1.06 -5.34
C PRO A 62 11.61 0.92 -6.17
N PHE A 63 12.70 0.57 -5.52
CA PHE A 63 13.92 0.23 -6.22
C PHE A 63 13.68 -0.93 -7.21
N PHE A 64 14.19 -0.81 -8.41
CA PHE A 64 14.13 -1.84 -9.45
C PHE A 64 15.47 -1.93 -10.18
N GLN A 65 15.75 -3.11 -10.76
CA GLN A 65 17.00 -3.37 -11.46
C GLN A 65 16.86 -3.22 -12.96
N GLU A 66 18.00 -3.05 -13.64
CA GLU A 66 18.05 -3.11 -15.10
C GLU A 66 17.56 -4.49 -15.57
N GLY A 67 16.55 -4.50 -16.45
CA GLY A 67 15.91 -5.71 -16.95
C GLY A 67 14.54 -6.00 -16.32
N ASP A 68 14.16 -5.34 -15.24
CA ASP A 68 12.80 -5.41 -14.73
C ASP A 68 11.81 -4.80 -15.73
N GLN A 69 10.67 -5.45 -15.90
CA GLN A 69 9.64 -4.96 -16.82
C GLN A 69 8.78 -3.89 -16.12
N ILE A 70 9.22 -2.64 -16.22
CA ILE A 70 8.51 -1.49 -15.66
C ILE A 70 7.52 -0.95 -16.69
N VAL A 71 6.26 -0.83 -16.29
CA VAL A 71 5.18 -0.31 -17.13
C VAL A 71 4.53 0.88 -16.43
N SER A 72 4.57 2.03 -17.09
CA SER A 72 3.96 3.27 -16.57
C SER A 72 2.66 3.57 -17.28
N HIS A 73 1.62 3.83 -16.50
CA HIS A 73 0.30 4.28 -16.91
C HIS A 73 0.04 5.71 -16.40
N THR A 74 -1.07 6.30 -16.79
CA THR A 74 -1.39 7.68 -16.41
C THR A 74 -1.52 7.88 -14.90
N GLY A 75 -2.04 6.88 -14.17
CA GLY A 75 -2.33 6.98 -12.74
C GLY A 75 -1.49 6.06 -11.85
N TYR A 76 -0.65 5.21 -12.40
CA TYR A 76 0.21 4.31 -11.64
C TYR A 76 1.36 3.74 -12.49
N THR A 77 2.39 3.26 -11.84
CA THR A 77 3.47 2.47 -12.44
C THR A 77 3.50 1.08 -11.79
N LEU A 78 3.90 0.06 -12.54
CA LEU A 78 4.04 -1.31 -12.04
C LEU A 78 5.31 -1.99 -12.52
N SER A 79 5.79 -2.97 -11.77
CA SER A 79 6.78 -3.95 -12.22
C SER A 79 6.05 -5.25 -12.56
N TYR A 80 6.02 -5.62 -13.85
CA TYR A 80 5.37 -6.85 -14.29
C TYR A 80 6.27 -8.06 -14.13
N ASN A 81 5.71 -9.18 -13.70
CA ASN A 81 6.43 -10.44 -13.51
C ASN A 81 5.83 -11.53 -14.39
N GLU A 82 6.57 -11.88 -15.45
CA GLU A 82 6.19 -12.90 -16.41
C GLU A 82 6.07 -14.32 -15.81
N THR A 83 6.85 -14.61 -14.77
CA THR A 83 6.79 -15.94 -14.12
C THR A 83 5.47 -16.15 -13.38
N PHE A 84 4.89 -15.07 -12.85
CA PHE A 84 3.66 -15.10 -12.07
C PHE A 84 2.47 -14.51 -12.80
N GLU A 85 2.67 -13.95 -14.01
CA GLU A 85 1.63 -13.33 -14.86
C GLU A 85 0.83 -12.23 -14.15
N GLN A 86 1.51 -11.41 -13.35
CA GLN A 86 0.95 -10.27 -12.63
C GLN A 86 2.05 -9.35 -12.09
N ALA A 87 1.69 -8.18 -11.57
CA ALA A 87 2.69 -7.25 -11.08
C ALA A 87 3.35 -7.71 -9.76
N ASN A 88 4.67 -7.48 -9.62
CA ASN A 88 5.37 -7.55 -8.34
C ASN A 88 4.86 -6.46 -7.40
N TRP A 89 4.72 -5.27 -7.93
CA TRP A 89 4.17 -4.10 -7.24
C TRP A 89 3.46 -3.17 -8.23
N VAL A 90 2.52 -2.42 -7.69
CA VAL A 90 1.87 -1.27 -8.34
C VAL A 90 2.02 -0.08 -7.40
N ALA A 91 2.56 1.02 -7.90
CA ALA A 91 2.91 2.20 -7.14
C ALA A 91 2.23 3.45 -7.71
N TYR A 92 1.75 4.33 -6.84
CA TYR A 92 1.11 5.59 -7.23
C TYR A 92 1.08 6.59 -6.07
N GLU A 93 1.13 7.86 -6.37
CA GLU A 93 0.70 8.90 -5.47
C GLU A 93 -0.84 8.96 -5.49
N LEU A 94 -1.45 9.24 -4.36
CA LEU A 94 -2.89 9.46 -4.22
C LEU A 94 -3.13 10.79 -3.51
N THR A 95 -3.55 11.78 -4.26
CA THR A 95 -3.90 13.09 -3.71
C THR A 95 -5.35 13.15 -3.26
N ALA A 96 -5.67 14.05 -2.33
CA ALA A 96 -7.05 14.32 -1.91
C ALA A 96 -7.95 14.69 -3.10
N GLN A 97 -7.41 15.39 -4.11
CA GLN A 97 -8.15 15.76 -5.30
C GLN A 97 -8.50 14.53 -6.16
N GLU A 98 -7.61 13.55 -6.31
CA GLU A 98 -7.83 12.33 -7.10
C GLU A 98 -8.83 11.39 -6.45
N THR A 99 -9.03 11.47 -5.13
CA THR A 99 -10.11 10.72 -4.46
C THR A 99 -11.51 11.18 -4.89
N GLN A 100 -11.61 12.36 -5.55
CA GLN A 100 -12.87 12.90 -6.03
C GLN A 100 -13.29 12.19 -7.33
N LYS A 101 -14.29 11.34 -7.22
CA LYS A 101 -14.77 10.55 -8.34
C LYS A 101 -15.42 11.43 -9.42
N ALA A 102 -14.78 11.51 -10.60
CA ALA A 102 -15.31 12.20 -11.78
C ALA A 102 -15.91 11.21 -12.81
N PHE A 103 -15.46 9.95 -12.81
CA PHE A 103 -15.88 8.94 -13.78
C PHE A 103 -16.42 7.68 -13.08
N GLU A 104 -17.43 7.07 -13.68
CA GLU A 104 -18.01 5.83 -13.19
C GLU A 104 -17.13 4.63 -13.53
N ARG A 105 -17.16 3.62 -12.65
CA ARG A 105 -16.46 2.36 -12.84
C ARG A 105 -16.90 1.67 -14.15
N THR A 106 -15.94 1.29 -15.00
CA THR A 106 -16.24 0.69 -16.33
C THR A 106 -16.60 -0.79 -16.24
N ASN A 107 -15.98 -1.54 -15.32
CA ASN A 107 -16.02 -3.02 -15.22
C ASN A 107 -15.63 -3.75 -16.53
N LYS A 108 -14.85 -3.09 -17.39
CA LYS A 108 -14.36 -3.63 -18.66
C LYS A 108 -12.87 -3.97 -18.52
N PHE A 109 -12.61 -5.24 -18.25
CA PHE A 109 -11.24 -5.73 -18.14
C PHE A 109 -10.62 -5.90 -19.52
N LEU A 110 -9.35 -5.54 -19.67
CA LEU A 110 -8.62 -5.51 -20.92
C LEU A 110 -7.21 -6.07 -20.72
N VAL A 111 -6.68 -6.70 -21.77
CA VAL A 111 -5.25 -7.01 -21.83
C VAL A 111 -4.49 -5.69 -21.84
N ASP A 112 -3.37 -5.62 -21.12
CA ASP A 112 -2.54 -4.43 -21.07
C ASP A 112 -1.69 -4.32 -22.34
N PRO A 113 -1.88 -3.28 -23.16
CA PRO A 113 -1.11 -3.12 -24.40
C PRO A 113 0.38 -2.75 -24.15
N ALA A 114 0.73 -2.31 -22.94
CA ALA A 114 2.09 -1.96 -22.58
C ALA A 114 2.93 -3.14 -22.06
N VAL A 115 2.30 -4.28 -21.74
CA VAL A 115 2.99 -5.54 -21.44
C VAL A 115 3.25 -6.26 -22.75
N SER A 116 4.48 -6.18 -23.26
CA SER A 116 4.85 -6.64 -24.61
C SER A 116 4.71 -8.14 -24.82
N THR A 117 4.83 -8.93 -23.76
CA THR A 117 4.71 -10.40 -23.76
C THR A 117 3.25 -10.85 -23.66
N GLY A 118 2.35 -9.93 -23.34
CA GLY A 118 0.97 -10.18 -22.99
C GLY A 118 0.75 -10.21 -21.49
N SER A 119 -0.49 -10.20 -21.06
CA SER A 119 -0.88 -10.32 -19.66
C SER A 119 -1.97 -11.39 -19.54
N ALA A 120 -2.34 -11.74 -18.29
CA ALA A 120 -3.53 -12.53 -18.02
C ALA A 120 -4.76 -12.02 -18.79
N THR A 121 -5.76 -12.85 -18.94
CA THR A 121 -6.99 -12.56 -19.69
C THR A 121 -8.24 -12.88 -18.87
N ASP A 122 -9.41 -12.46 -19.35
CA ASP A 122 -10.69 -12.83 -18.74
C ASP A 122 -10.89 -14.36 -18.66
N ALA A 123 -10.34 -15.10 -19.62
CA ALA A 123 -10.43 -16.56 -19.68
C ALA A 123 -9.76 -17.24 -18.48
N ASP A 124 -8.66 -16.69 -17.97
CA ASP A 124 -7.92 -17.25 -16.84
C ASP A 124 -8.73 -17.15 -15.53
N TYR A 125 -9.45 -16.07 -15.36
CA TYR A 125 -10.27 -15.83 -14.16
C TYR A 125 -11.65 -16.48 -14.22
N LYS A 126 -12.13 -16.82 -15.42
CA LYS A 126 -13.49 -17.35 -15.61
C LYS A 126 -13.65 -18.69 -14.92
N LYS A 127 -14.59 -18.77 -13.95
CA LYS A 127 -14.87 -19.96 -13.13
C LYS A 127 -13.68 -20.45 -12.30
N SER A 128 -12.66 -19.64 -12.08
CA SER A 128 -11.51 -19.97 -11.23
C SER A 128 -11.85 -20.00 -9.74
N GLY A 129 -12.93 -19.32 -9.33
CA GLY A 129 -13.25 -19.09 -7.92
C GLY A 129 -12.63 -17.81 -7.35
N TYR A 130 -11.80 -17.12 -8.12
CA TYR A 130 -11.15 -15.87 -7.74
C TYR A 130 -11.77 -14.66 -8.45
N ASP A 131 -11.76 -13.53 -7.74
CA ASP A 131 -12.05 -12.22 -8.33
C ASP A 131 -10.81 -11.71 -9.08
N ARG A 132 -11.02 -10.88 -10.08
CA ARG A 132 -10.02 -10.00 -10.66
C ARG A 132 -9.79 -8.86 -9.67
N GLY A 133 -8.91 -9.11 -8.69
CA GLY A 133 -8.63 -8.16 -7.62
C GLY A 133 -7.69 -7.06 -8.11
N HIS A 134 -8.10 -5.81 -7.93
CA HIS A 134 -7.27 -4.66 -8.29
C HIS A 134 -6.11 -4.50 -7.29
N LEU A 135 -4.94 -4.13 -7.80
CA LEU A 135 -3.83 -3.63 -6.99
C LEU A 135 -3.96 -2.12 -6.80
N ALA A 136 -3.92 -1.31 -7.87
CA ALA A 136 -4.40 0.08 -7.85
C ALA A 136 -5.92 0.09 -8.01
N PRO A 137 -6.69 0.51 -6.98
CA PRO A 137 -8.14 0.38 -7.00
C PRO A 137 -8.80 1.30 -8.03
N ALA A 138 -9.82 0.82 -8.73
CA ALA A 138 -10.59 1.67 -9.64
C ALA A 138 -11.24 2.90 -8.97
N ALA A 139 -11.39 2.88 -7.64
CA ALA A 139 -11.91 4.03 -6.91
C ALA A 139 -10.85 5.13 -6.70
N ASP A 140 -9.57 4.78 -6.70
CA ASP A 140 -8.46 5.71 -6.64
C ASP A 140 -8.15 6.30 -8.02
N MET A 141 -8.55 5.60 -9.09
CA MET A 141 -8.34 5.97 -10.49
C MET A 141 -9.58 6.61 -11.13
N GLY A 142 -10.56 7.03 -10.32
CA GLY A 142 -11.84 7.58 -10.80
C GLY A 142 -11.81 9.05 -11.22
N TRP A 143 -10.69 9.71 -11.15
CA TRP A 143 -10.53 11.13 -11.45
C TRP A 143 -10.39 11.44 -12.95
N SER A 144 -10.02 10.47 -13.77
CA SER A 144 -9.93 10.60 -15.22
C SER A 144 -10.54 9.37 -15.92
N SER A 145 -10.99 9.56 -17.17
CA SER A 145 -11.49 8.43 -17.98
C SER A 145 -10.37 7.47 -18.36
N THR A 146 -9.17 7.99 -18.61
CA THR A 146 -7.99 7.19 -18.97
C THR A 146 -7.55 6.33 -17.79
N THR A 147 -7.33 6.92 -16.64
CA THR A 147 -6.91 6.19 -15.43
C THR A 147 -7.95 5.16 -14.99
N MET A 148 -9.25 5.48 -15.14
CA MET A 148 -10.32 4.51 -14.91
C MET A 148 -10.24 3.32 -15.86
N ILE A 149 -9.95 3.51 -17.16
CA ILE A 149 -9.78 2.41 -18.13
C ILE A 149 -8.54 1.60 -17.81
N GLU A 150 -7.41 2.27 -17.61
CA GLU A 150 -6.12 1.64 -17.31
C GLU A 150 -6.17 0.82 -16.02
N SER A 151 -6.92 1.27 -14.99
CA SER A 151 -7.09 0.49 -13.77
C SER A 151 -7.70 -0.89 -13.98
N PHE A 152 -8.34 -1.16 -15.12
CA PHE A 152 -8.91 -2.44 -15.52
C PHE A 152 -8.01 -3.29 -16.41
N TYR A 153 -6.76 -2.91 -16.63
CA TYR A 153 -5.80 -3.78 -17.29
C TYR A 153 -5.48 -5.00 -16.43
N PHE A 154 -5.32 -6.16 -17.09
CA PHE A 154 -5.01 -7.41 -16.37
C PHE A 154 -3.64 -7.37 -15.69
N SER A 155 -2.70 -6.54 -16.11
CA SER A 155 -1.44 -6.27 -15.42
C SER A 155 -1.63 -5.71 -14.00
N ASN A 156 -2.75 -5.01 -13.76
CA ASN A 156 -3.16 -4.49 -12.45
C ASN A 156 -4.07 -5.47 -11.67
N MET A 157 -4.27 -6.70 -12.18
CA MET A 157 -5.17 -7.71 -11.57
C MET A 157 -4.38 -8.83 -10.93
N SER A 158 -4.88 -9.31 -9.79
CA SER A 158 -4.36 -10.48 -9.08
C SER A 158 -5.49 -11.37 -8.58
N PRO A 159 -5.30 -12.72 -8.52
CA PRO A 159 -6.33 -13.65 -8.06
C PRO A 159 -6.64 -13.49 -6.57
N GLN A 160 -7.71 -12.79 -6.24
CA GLN A 160 -8.15 -12.54 -4.88
C GLN A 160 -9.39 -13.36 -4.54
N LEU A 161 -9.43 -14.00 -3.38
CA LEU A 161 -10.65 -14.65 -2.91
C LEU A 161 -11.77 -13.59 -2.72
N PRO A 162 -13.03 -13.88 -3.12
CA PRO A 162 -14.12 -12.92 -3.02
C PRO A 162 -14.33 -12.34 -1.62
N GLY A 163 -14.16 -13.16 -0.58
CA GLY A 163 -14.30 -12.72 0.81
C GLY A 163 -13.20 -11.77 1.26
N PHE A 164 -11.99 -11.89 0.70
CA PHE A 164 -10.90 -10.97 0.90
C PHE A 164 -11.12 -9.67 0.10
N ASN A 165 -11.24 -9.78 -1.23
CA ASN A 165 -11.35 -8.66 -2.14
C ASN A 165 -12.52 -7.72 -1.80
N ARG A 166 -13.70 -8.29 -1.62
CA ARG A 166 -14.94 -7.53 -1.34
C ARG A 166 -15.09 -7.17 0.14
N GLY A 167 -14.26 -7.71 1.01
CA GLY A 167 -14.26 -7.57 2.47
C GLY A 167 -13.15 -6.67 2.98
N ILE A 168 -12.19 -7.27 3.69
CA ILE A 168 -11.15 -6.54 4.42
C ILE A 168 -10.23 -5.73 3.50
N TRP A 169 -9.92 -6.22 2.29
CA TRP A 169 -9.10 -5.50 1.32
C TRP A 169 -9.78 -4.20 0.87
N LYS A 170 -11.05 -4.28 0.49
CA LYS A 170 -11.87 -3.09 0.16
C LYS A 170 -11.93 -2.10 1.33
N ASN A 171 -11.97 -2.59 2.58
CA ASN A 171 -11.96 -1.72 3.75
C ASN A 171 -10.62 -0.99 3.90
N LEU A 172 -9.50 -1.67 3.66
CA LEU A 172 -8.17 -1.06 3.64
C LEU A 172 -8.07 0.00 2.54
N GLU A 173 -8.50 -0.30 1.31
CA GLU A 173 -8.55 0.69 0.21
C GLU A 173 -9.36 1.94 0.58
N SER A 174 -10.50 1.75 1.25
CA SER A 174 -11.35 2.85 1.69
C SER A 174 -10.67 3.69 2.78
N LEU A 175 -9.90 3.05 3.66
CA LEU A 175 -9.13 3.70 4.71
C LEU A 175 -7.98 4.52 4.12
N VAL A 176 -7.24 3.96 3.14
CA VAL A 176 -6.16 4.64 2.41
C VAL A 176 -6.67 5.92 1.74
N ARG A 177 -7.85 5.87 1.07
CA ARG A 177 -8.48 7.10 0.52
C ARG A 177 -8.83 8.13 1.59
N SER A 178 -9.25 7.67 2.79
CA SER A 178 -9.49 8.61 3.91
C SER A 178 -8.20 9.30 4.32
N TRP A 179 -7.08 8.56 4.38
CA TRP A 179 -5.77 9.11 4.71
C TRP A 179 -5.26 10.09 3.64
N ALA A 180 -5.47 9.81 2.35
CA ALA A 180 -5.15 10.78 1.29
C ALA A 180 -5.93 12.09 1.46
N ASN A 181 -7.20 12.03 1.89
CA ASN A 181 -7.99 13.22 2.16
C ASN A 181 -7.57 13.97 3.45
N GLU A 182 -7.01 13.25 4.42
CA GLU A 182 -6.56 13.81 5.69
C GLU A 182 -5.18 14.47 5.61
N ASN A 183 -4.31 13.92 4.75
CA ASN A 183 -2.91 14.31 4.61
C ASN A 183 -2.60 14.97 3.25
N GLU A 184 -3.61 15.42 2.49
CA GLU A 184 -3.53 16.04 1.17
C GLU A 184 -2.99 15.10 0.06
N SER A 185 -1.96 14.34 0.33
CA SER A 185 -1.31 13.37 -0.57
C SER A 185 -0.67 12.25 0.24
N ILE A 186 -0.64 11.05 -0.30
CA ILE A 186 0.09 9.89 0.22
C ILE A 186 0.67 9.08 -0.94
N TYR A 187 1.78 8.41 -0.70
CA TYR A 187 2.39 7.47 -1.62
C TYR A 187 1.99 6.05 -1.27
N VAL A 188 1.58 5.26 -2.26
CA VAL A 188 1.03 3.91 -2.07
C VAL A 188 1.77 2.91 -2.95
N VAL A 189 2.29 1.84 -2.35
CA VAL A 189 2.79 0.67 -3.06
C VAL A 189 2.01 -0.56 -2.61
N THR A 190 1.58 -1.38 -3.56
CA THR A 190 0.72 -2.53 -3.28
C THR A 190 1.04 -3.69 -4.19
N GLY A 191 0.95 -4.91 -3.69
CA GLY A 191 1.23 -6.09 -4.50
C GLY A 191 0.93 -7.40 -3.78
N PRO A 192 1.11 -8.51 -4.49
CA PRO A 192 1.10 -9.84 -3.92
C PRO A 192 2.44 -10.16 -3.24
N VAL A 193 2.42 -11.06 -2.26
CA VAL A 193 3.65 -11.68 -1.74
C VAL A 193 3.87 -12.99 -2.50
N PHE A 194 4.90 -13.01 -3.33
CA PHE A 194 5.24 -14.20 -4.10
C PHE A 194 6.08 -15.20 -3.30
N THR A 195 5.74 -16.47 -3.45
CA THR A 195 6.47 -17.60 -2.84
C THR A 195 6.57 -18.74 -3.84
N ASN A 196 7.57 -19.59 -3.68
CA ASN A 196 7.71 -20.76 -4.55
C ASN A 196 6.55 -21.74 -4.36
N GLY A 197 6.15 -22.39 -5.46
CA GLY A 197 5.14 -23.46 -5.44
C GLY A 197 3.70 -22.99 -5.26
N MET A 198 3.38 -21.74 -5.54
CA MET A 198 2.01 -21.27 -5.58
C MET A 198 1.18 -22.01 -6.64
N SER A 199 -0.08 -22.27 -6.33
CA SER A 199 -1.05 -22.73 -7.34
C SER A 199 -1.34 -21.61 -8.34
N THR A 200 -1.89 -21.98 -9.51
CA THR A 200 -2.18 -21.04 -10.59
C THR A 200 -3.62 -21.17 -11.09
N ILE A 201 -4.11 -20.16 -11.81
CA ILE A 201 -5.37 -20.20 -12.54
C ILE A 201 -5.14 -20.01 -14.04
N GLY A 202 -6.06 -20.56 -14.83
CA GLY A 202 -6.12 -20.35 -16.28
C GLY A 202 -5.00 -20.97 -17.08
N ALA A 203 -5.06 -20.72 -18.39
CA ALA A 203 -4.06 -21.24 -19.34
C ALA A 203 -2.71 -20.50 -19.24
N ASN A 204 -2.77 -19.22 -18.86
CA ASN A 204 -1.57 -18.39 -18.65
C ASN A 204 -0.89 -18.66 -17.28
N GLN A 205 -1.44 -19.57 -16.46
CA GLN A 205 -0.88 -19.96 -15.17
C GLN A 205 -0.65 -18.79 -14.20
N VAL A 206 -1.64 -17.90 -14.12
CA VAL A 206 -1.59 -16.75 -13.21
C VAL A 206 -1.49 -17.24 -11.77
N ALA A 207 -0.43 -16.88 -11.07
CA ALA A 207 -0.17 -17.35 -9.72
C ALA A 207 -1.24 -16.87 -8.71
N ILE A 208 -1.54 -17.71 -7.71
CA ILE A 208 -2.49 -17.39 -6.64
C ILE A 208 -1.70 -17.04 -5.38
N PRO A 209 -1.57 -15.75 -5.04
CA PRO A 209 -0.84 -15.32 -3.85
C PRO A 209 -1.56 -15.72 -2.57
N ASN A 210 -0.79 -16.17 -1.56
CA ASN A 210 -1.32 -16.44 -0.23
C ASN A 210 -1.50 -15.16 0.61
N TYR A 211 -0.72 -14.11 0.30
CA TYR A 211 -0.74 -12.83 1.02
C TYR A 211 -0.65 -11.68 0.03
N TYR A 212 -1.20 -10.54 0.45
CA TYR A 212 -1.07 -9.24 -0.20
C TYR A 212 -0.50 -8.23 0.77
N TYR A 213 0.25 -7.30 0.23
CA TYR A 213 0.78 -6.18 1.00
C TYR A 213 0.28 -4.84 0.46
N LYS A 214 0.33 -3.84 1.31
CA LYS A 214 0.17 -2.44 0.95
C LYS A 214 1.05 -1.61 1.86
N VAL A 215 1.89 -0.75 1.27
CA VAL A 215 2.76 0.19 1.98
C VAL A 215 2.29 1.59 1.68
N ILE A 216 2.19 2.42 2.70
CA ILE A 216 1.72 3.80 2.60
C ILE A 216 2.74 4.71 3.29
N LEU A 217 3.13 5.77 2.61
CA LEU A 217 3.95 6.85 3.14
C LEU A 217 3.17 8.16 3.07
N ASP A 218 3.07 8.86 4.18
CA ASP A 218 2.72 10.27 4.26
C ASP A 218 4.03 11.06 4.40
N TYR A 219 4.39 11.78 3.35
CA TYR A 219 5.60 12.59 3.29
C TYR A 219 5.30 14.08 3.38
N GLN A 220 4.24 14.43 4.14
CA GLN A 220 3.83 15.81 4.36
C GLN A 220 4.26 16.29 5.75
N GLU A 221 4.96 17.44 5.77
CA GLU A 221 5.30 18.09 7.03
C GLU A 221 4.02 18.50 7.80
N PRO A 222 3.99 18.52 9.14
CA PRO A 222 5.14 18.30 10.04
C PRO A 222 5.33 16.86 10.51
N SER A 223 4.58 15.89 10.03
CA SER A 223 4.51 14.54 10.62
C SER A 223 4.69 13.45 9.57
N LEU A 224 5.92 13.26 9.11
CA LEU A 224 6.27 12.17 8.21
C LEU A 224 5.99 10.82 8.87
N LYS A 225 5.30 9.91 8.20
CA LYS A 225 4.96 8.59 8.76
C LYS A 225 4.72 7.54 7.69
N GLY A 226 5.21 6.33 7.94
CA GLY A 226 4.99 5.16 7.11
C GLY A 226 4.19 4.08 7.82
N ILE A 227 3.52 3.23 7.06
CA ILE A 227 2.82 2.05 7.57
C ILE A 227 2.74 0.99 6.48
N GLY A 228 3.03 -0.26 6.86
CA GLY A 228 2.84 -1.43 6.03
C GLY A 228 1.64 -2.27 6.48
N PHE A 229 1.12 -3.06 5.57
CA PHE A 229 0.10 -4.07 5.82
C PHE A 229 0.47 -5.36 5.13
N ILE A 230 0.27 -6.50 5.82
CA ILE A 230 0.35 -7.83 5.22
C ILE A 230 -0.92 -8.59 5.60
N LEU A 231 -1.73 -8.93 4.61
CA LEU A 231 -3.01 -9.61 4.81
C LEU A 231 -3.03 -10.96 4.09
N PRO A 232 -3.52 -12.02 4.73
CA PRO A 232 -3.76 -13.28 4.02
C PRO A 232 -4.87 -13.10 2.97
N ASN A 233 -4.75 -13.79 1.84
CA ASN A 233 -5.78 -13.85 0.80
C ASN A 233 -6.99 -14.67 1.32
N ALA A 234 -7.66 -14.16 2.33
CA ALA A 234 -8.77 -14.80 3.01
C ALA A 234 -9.73 -13.76 3.61
N SER A 235 -10.97 -14.12 3.83
CA SER A 235 -11.90 -13.27 4.57
C SER A 235 -11.45 -13.12 6.02
N SER A 236 -11.59 -11.91 6.58
CA SER A 236 -11.27 -11.63 7.98
C SER A 236 -12.29 -10.68 8.59
N SER A 237 -12.61 -10.90 9.85
CA SER A 237 -13.38 -9.99 10.71
C SER A 237 -12.50 -9.22 11.70
N LEU A 238 -11.18 -9.44 11.69
CA LEU A 238 -10.25 -8.71 12.53
C LEU A 238 -10.15 -7.24 12.08
N PRO A 239 -9.90 -6.31 12.99
CA PRO A 239 -9.67 -4.91 12.65
C PRO A 239 -8.39 -4.78 11.84
N LEU A 240 -8.34 -3.77 10.94
CA LEU A 240 -7.17 -3.55 10.04
C LEU A 240 -5.87 -3.33 10.82
N GLN A 241 -5.93 -2.74 12.01
CA GLN A 241 -4.76 -2.54 12.88
C GLN A 241 -4.01 -3.84 13.21
N HIS A 242 -4.72 -4.97 13.19
CA HIS A 242 -4.13 -6.28 13.44
C HIS A 242 -3.11 -6.70 12.36
N PHE A 243 -3.25 -6.16 11.16
CA PHE A 243 -2.42 -6.45 10.00
C PHE A 243 -1.39 -5.36 9.71
N ALA A 244 -1.38 -4.29 10.53
CA ALA A 244 -0.40 -3.22 10.41
C ALA A 244 0.98 -3.69 10.88
N VAL A 245 1.99 -3.43 10.06
CA VAL A 245 3.40 -3.77 10.28
C VAL A 245 4.30 -2.60 9.86
N SER A 246 5.57 -2.65 10.20
CA SER A 246 6.56 -1.71 9.68
C SER A 246 6.81 -1.96 8.18
N ILE A 247 7.32 -0.97 7.47
CA ILE A 247 7.72 -1.09 6.06
C ILE A 247 8.82 -2.15 5.94
N ASP A 248 9.86 -2.13 6.80
CA ASP A 248 10.90 -3.18 6.91
C ASP A 248 10.32 -4.60 6.95
N SER A 249 9.16 -4.77 7.61
CA SER A 249 8.52 -6.08 7.69
C SER A 249 7.94 -6.52 6.34
N VAL A 250 7.47 -5.57 5.52
CA VAL A 250 7.01 -5.84 4.16
C VAL A 250 8.19 -6.11 3.25
N GLU A 251 9.25 -5.33 3.33
CA GLU A 251 10.50 -5.53 2.58
C GLU A 251 11.10 -6.91 2.82
N LYS A 252 11.15 -7.31 4.08
CA LYS A 252 11.67 -8.64 4.46
C LYS A 252 10.93 -9.79 3.80
N VAL A 253 9.63 -9.68 3.54
CA VAL A 253 8.83 -10.77 2.95
C VAL A 253 8.72 -10.66 1.43
N THR A 254 8.93 -9.48 0.87
CA THR A 254 8.82 -9.23 -0.58
C THR A 254 10.18 -9.16 -1.27
N GLY A 255 11.22 -8.74 -0.56
CA GLY A 255 12.54 -8.42 -1.13
C GLY A 255 12.53 -7.11 -1.93
N ILE A 256 11.49 -6.29 -1.80
CA ILE A 256 11.34 -5.01 -2.47
C ILE A 256 11.82 -3.93 -1.50
N ASP A 257 12.62 -2.99 -1.97
CA ASP A 257 13.12 -1.82 -1.29
C ASP A 257 12.19 -0.63 -1.64
N PHE A 258 11.44 -0.15 -0.64
CA PHE A 258 10.46 0.92 -0.82
C PHE A 258 11.09 2.27 -0.48
N TYR A 259 10.63 3.33 -1.13
CA TYR A 259 11.01 4.72 -0.83
C TYR A 259 12.52 5.01 -0.81
N HIS A 260 13.30 4.22 -1.52
CA HIS A 260 14.78 4.25 -1.62
C HIS A 260 15.36 5.61 -2.08
N LEU A 261 14.53 6.57 -2.42
CA LEU A 261 14.95 7.94 -2.77
C LEU A 261 15.00 8.87 -1.56
N LEU A 262 14.57 8.40 -0.39
CA LEU A 262 14.73 9.14 0.87
C LEU A 262 16.20 9.12 1.31
N GLU A 263 16.58 10.11 2.13
CA GLU A 263 17.87 10.08 2.80
C GLU A 263 17.96 8.88 3.75
N ASP A 264 19.07 8.14 3.76
CA ASP A 264 19.25 6.86 4.46
C ASP A 264 18.78 6.87 5.93
N GLU A 265 19.05 7.97 6.68
CA GLU A 265 18.63 8.10 8.08
C GLU A 265 17.10 8.27 8.20
N GLN A 266 16.49 9.01 7.28
CA GLN A 266 15.05 9.26 7.25
C GLN A 266 14.31 8.02 6.80
N GLU A 267 14.77 7.34 5.75
CA GLU A 267 14.28 6.08 5.24
C GLU A 267 14.26 5.03 6.36
N THR A 268 15.44 4.76 6.97
CA THR A 268 15.58 3.80 8.07
C THR A 268 14.59 4.09 9.22
N LEU A 269 14.42 5.36 9.59
CA LEU A 269 13.49 5.71 10.68
C LEU A 269 12.04 5.48 10.32
N LEU A 270 11.62 5.85 9.12
CA LEU A 270 10.24 5.72 8.63
C LEU A 270 9.85 4.25 8.43
N GLU A 271 10.76 3.45 7.89
CA GLU A 271 10.51 2.06 7.54
C GLU A 271 10.49 1.12 8.76
N LYS A 272 11.37 1.37 9.72
CA LYS A 272 11.44 0.60 10.96
C LYS A 272 10.28 0.87 11.90
N THR A 273 9.69 2.08 11.83
CA THR A 273 8.73 2.54 12.82
C THR A 273 7.29 2.32 12.34
N VAL A 274 6.46 1.69 13.16
CA VAL A 274 5.02 1.65 12.95
C VAL A 274 4.30 2.41 14.06
N CYS A 275 3.77 3.58 13.74
CA CYS A 275 2.98 4.37 14.67
C CYS A 275 1.48 4.21 14.34
N THR A 276 0.84 3.14 14.84
CA THR A 276 -0.59 2.94 14.61
C THR A 276 -1.48 4.09 15.16
N PRO A 277 -1.16 4.75 16.30
CA PRO A 277 -1.91 5.91 16.77
C PRO A 277 -1.75 7.17 15.90
N CYS A 278 -0.70 7.24 15.06
CA CYS A 278 -0.47 8.37 14.17
C CYS A 278 -1.44 8.41 12.97
N TRP A 279 -2.16 7.33 12.73
CA TRP A 279 -3.12 7.19 11.65
C TRP A 279 -4.55 7.19 12.17
N SER A 280 -5.47 7.82 11.46
CA SER A 280 -6.90 7.69 11.76
C SER A 280 -7.42 6.33 11.26
N TRP A 281 -8.20 5.63 12.09
CA TRP A 281 -8.76 4.31 11.73
C TRP A 281 -10.25 4.36 11.43
N LYS A 282 -10.78 5.55 11.29
CA LYS A 282 -12.17 5.76 10.90
C LYS A 282 -12.19 6.02 9.40
N SER A 283 -12.72 5.10 8.62
CA SER A 283 -13.08 5.40 7.25
C SER A 283 -14.10 6.54 7.28
N THR A 284 -13.67 7.73 6.90
CA THR A 284 -14.57 8.86 6.69
C THR A 284 -15.29 8.62 5.36
N SER A 285 -16.24 7.70 5.35
CA SER A 285 -17.24 7.65 4.28
C SER A 285 -18.18 8.84 4.43
N LYS A 286 -17.65 10.05 4.43
CA LYS A 286 -18.40 11.20 3.94
C LYS A 286 -18.60 10.88 2.46
N SER A 287 -19.78 10.31 2.14
CA SER A 287 -20.26 10.41 0.78
C SER A 287 -20.26 11.92 0.49
N TYR A 288 -19.22 12.38 -0.16
CA TYR A 288 -19.27 13.67 -0.82
C TYR A 288 -20.39 13.46 -1.83
N LYS A 289 -21.57 13.96 -1.50
CA LYS A 289 -22.62 14.09 -2.49
C LYS A 289 -22.05 15.10 -3.48
N SER A 290 -21.34 14.54 -4.49
CA SER A 290 -21.02 15.33 -5.66
C SER A 290 -22.39 15.85 -6.14
N ASN A 291 -22.55 17.14 -6.18
CA ASN A 291 -23.67 17.81 -6.85
C ASN A 291 -23.62 17.60 -8.39
N THR A 292 -23.02 16.50 -8.84
CA THR A 292 -23.02 16.10 -10.23
C THR A 292 -24.44 15.67 -10.57
N THR A 293 -25.18 16.60 -11.12
CA THR A 293 -26.49 16.37 -11.74
C THR A 293 -26.31 15.26 -12.76
N SER A 294 -26.93 14.12 -12.51
CA SER A 294 -26.95 13.02 -13.48
C SER A 294 -27.64 13.51 -14.76
N VAL A 295 -26.92 13.44 -15.88
CA VAL A 295 -27.43 13.86 -17.20
C VAL A 295 -27.68 12.66 -18.10
N GLN A 296 -28.58 12.79 -19.07
CA GLN A 296 -28.77 11.75 -20.07
C GLN A 296 -27.52 11.63 -20.93
N CYS A 297 -27.03 10.39 -21.11
CA CYS A 297 -25.87 10.07 -21.94
C CYS A 297 -25.95 10.72 -23.33
N SER A 298 -24.85 11.37 -23.76
CA SER A 298 -24.72 11.99 -25.07
C SER A 298 -24.43 11.00 -26.19
N GLY A 299 -24.11 9.72 -25.87
CA GLY A 299 -23.79 8.69 -26.86
C GLY A 299 -25.00 8.24 -27.69
N ILE A 300 -24.72 7.77 -28.92
CA ILE A 300 -25.71 7.22 -29.85
C ILE A 300 -25.65 5.69 -29.81
N THR A 301 -26.80 5.06 -29.76
CA THR A 301 -26.94 3.59 -29.82
C THR A 301 -26.64 3.06 -31.23
N LYS A 302 -26.37 1.76 -31.37
CA LYS A 302 -26.20 1.09 -32.67
C LYS A 302 -27.40 1.25 -33.62
N LYS A 303 -28.58 1.63 -33.09
CA LYS A 303 -29.82 1.88 -33.88
C LYS A 303 -29.98 3.37 -34.25
N GLY A 304 -28.97 4.22 -34.05
CA GLY A 304 -28.98 5.64 -34.37
C GLY A 304 -29.76 6.54 -33.40
N ALA A 305 -30.33 6.00 -32.31
CA ALA A 305 -31.07 6.79 -31.33
C ALA A 305 -30.15 7.21 -30.17
N ARG A 306 -30.44 8.36 -29.55
CA ARG A 306 -29.71 8.82 -28.33
C ARG A 306 -29.88 7.77 -27.22
N CYS A 307 -28.77 7.50 -26.50
CA CYS A 307 -28.76 6.59 -25.37
C CYS A 307 -29.72 7.08 -24.26
N ARG A 308 -30.58 6.21 -23.75
CA ARG A 308 -31.54 6.54 -22.70
C ARG A 308 -30.99 6.45 -21.27
N ARG A 309 -29.73 6.01 -21.12
CA ARG A 309 -29.05 5.90 -19.80
C ARG A 309 -28.71 7.28 -19.28
N THR A 310 -28.73 7.44 -17.97
CA THR A 310 -28.16 8.61 -17.29
C THR A 310 -26.73 8.31 -16.86
N THR A 311 -25.93 9.34 -16.70
CA THR A 311 -24.54 9.27 -16.23
C THR A 311 -24.19 10.50 -15.42
N SER A 312 -23.30 10.33 -14.46
CA SER A 312 -22.63 11.43 -13.72
C SER A 312 -21.20 11.69 -14.22
N ASN A 313 -20.73 10.96 -15.25
CA ASN A 313 -19.40 11.18 -15.81
C ASN A 313 -19.26 12.60 -16.37
N ALA A 314 -18.11 13.23 -16.10
CA ALA A 314 -17.81 14.60 -16.53
C ALA A 314 -17.93 14.80 -18.06
N ASN A 315 -17.66 13.75 -18.88
CA ASN A 315 -17.79 13.79 -20.33
C ASN A 315 -19.24 13.58 -20.83
N GLY A 316 -20.21 13.44 -19.93
CA GLY A 316 -21.62 13.21 -20.27
C GLY A 316 -21.93 11.88 -20.96
N ARG A 317 -21.00 10.90 -20.94
CA ARG A 317 -21.18 9.58 -21.57
C ARG A 317 -21.29 8.48 -20.52
N CYS A 318 -22.23 7.55 -20.71
CA CYS A 318 -22.35 6.38 -19.85
C CYS A 318 -21.29 5.31 -20.20
N GLN A 319 -21.09 4.37 -19.32
CA GLN A 319 -20.13 3.27 -19.44
C GLN A 319 -20.10 2.56 -20.82
N GLN A 320 -21.21 2.52 -21.54
CA GLN A 320 -21.26 1.86 -22.87
C GLN A 320 -20.83 2.78 -24.02
N HIS A 321 -20.60 4.06 -23.75
CA HIS A 321 -20.27 5.09 -24.75
C HIS A 321 -18.99 5.87 -24.39
N GLN A 322 -18.23 5.34 -23.44
CA GLN A 322 -16.87 5.80 -23.16
C GLN A 322 -15.89 5.31 -24.22
#